data_233af0e9eaa0d0c4e47aef40226e9884
#
_entry.id   233af0e9eaa0d0c4e47aef40226e9884
#
_cell.length_a   1.000
_cell.length_b   1.000
_cell.length_c   1.000
_cell.angle_alpha   90.00
_cell.angle_beta   90.00
_cell.angle_gamma   90.00
#
_symmetry.space_group_name_H-M   'P 1'
#
loop_
_entity.id
_entity.type
_entity.pdbx_description
1 polymer ?
#
loop_
_entity_poly.entity_id
_entity_poly.type
_entity_poly.pdbx_seq_one_letter_code
_entity_poly.pdbx_strand_id
1 'polypeptide(L)'
;MNPSRILVVEDDSALAQALSDTLMLSGYEVVTATDGEQALARLDRDVIDMVLTDVQMRPMDGRALLRNLRARFHELPVLVMTAYGTVEQAVEAMKLGAVDYLAKPFEVGDLLQKVERYLPHRYHEDGRMIAEDLRTRELIELANRVAASDATVMIGGESGTGKEVLARYIHCRSYRADGAFVAINCAAIPDNMLEAVLFGYEKGAFTGAVRASAGKFEQAQGGTLLLDEISEMSLSLQAKDRKS
;
A
#
# COMPACT_ATOMS: atom_id res chain seq x y z
N MET A 1 10.01 -17.49 5.54
CA MET A 1 8.75 -16.90 5.02
C MET A 1 8.93 -16.59 3.55
N ASN A 2 7.92 -16.83 2.75
CA ASN A 2 8.01 -16.57 1.31
C ASN A 2 7.88 -15.06 1.06
N PRO A 3 8.70 -14.51 0.16
CA PRO A 3 8.57 -13.12 -0.27
C PRO A 3 7.16 -12.88 -0.86
N SER A 4 6.68 -11.63 -0.80
CA SER A 4 5.40 -11.28 -1.44
C SER A 4 5.46 -11.57 -2.92
N ARG A 5 4.43 -12.22 -3.44
CA ARG A 5 4.39 -12.75 -4.80
C ARG A 5 3.54 -11.86 -5.70
N ILE A 6 4.15 -11.34 -6.76
CA ILE A 6 3.51 -10.46 -7.74
C ILE A 6 3.29 -11.24 -9.03
N LEU A 7 2.06 -11.21 -9.54
CA LEU A 7 1.75 -11.71 -10.87
C LEU A 7 1.87 -10.57 -11.89
N VAL A 8 2.84 -10.68 -12.79
CA VAL A 8 3.04 -9.77 -13.93
C VAL A 8 2.34 -10.35 -15.14
N VAL A 9 1.39 -9.60 -15.70
CA VAL A 9 0.59 -9.99 -16.87
C VAL A 9 0.90 -9.02 -18.01
N GLU A 10 1.69 -9.48 -18.99
CA GLU A 10 2.23 -8.67 -20.08
C GLU A 10 2.49 -9.59 -21.30
N ASP A 11 2.01 -9.21 -22.49
CA ASP A 11 2.19 -9.99 -23.71
C ASP A 11 3.53 -9.68 -24.40
N ASP A 12 4.15 -8.53 -24.14
CA ASP A 12 5.52 -8.24 -24.55
C ASP A 12 6.50 -8.95 -23.60
N SER A 13 7.15 -9.99 -24.12
CA SER A 13 8.09 -10.81 -23.35
C SER A 13 9.32 -10.05 -22.85
N ALA A 14 9.79 -9.03 -23.59
CA ALA A 14 10.95 -8.23 -23.19
C ALA A 14 10.59 -7.32 -22.01
N LEU A 15 9.41 -6.69 -22.06
CA LEU A 15 8.90 -5.87 -20.96
C LEU A 15 8.55 -6.73 -19.73
N ALA A 16 7.91 -7.89 -19.93
CA ALA A 16 7.62 -8.83 -18.86
C ALA A 16 8.88 -9.26 -18.11
N GLN A 17 9.96 -9.55 -18.86
CA GLN A 17 11.26 -9.92 -18.26
C GLN A 17 11.88 -8.75 -17.49
N ALA A 18 11.90 -7.54 -18.06
CA ALA A 18 12.46 -6.35 -17.42
C ALA A 18 11.71 -6.00 -16.11
N LEU A 19 10.37 -6.11 -16.12
CA LEU A 19 9.54 -5.94 -14.91
C LEU A 19 9.86 -7.00 -13.87
N SER A 20 9.96 -8.26 -14.29
CA SER A 20 10.26 -9.38 -13.40
C SER A 20 11.63 -9.21 -12.75
N ASP A 21 12.66 -8.88 -13.52
CA ASP A 21 14.01 -8.68 -13.00
C ASP A 21 14.04 -7.50 -12.00
N THR A 22 13.37 -6.41 -12.32
CA THR A 22 13.27 -5.24 -11.44
C THR A 22 12.61 -5.58 -10.10
N LEU A 23 11.48 -6.28 -10.14
CA LEU A 23 10.74 -6.67 -8.94
C LEU A 23 11.51 -7.72 -8.11
N MET A 24 12.15 -8.70 -8.77
CA MET A 24 12.98 -9.69 -8.08
C MET A 24 14.20 -9.05 -7.40
N LEU A 25 14.87 -8.08 -8.04
CA LEU A 25 15.95 -7.31 -7.42
C LEU A 25 15.48 -6.50 -6.22
N SER A 26 14.20 -6.12 -6.19
CA SER A 26 13.56 -5.43 -5.07
C SER A 26 12.99 -6.38 -4.00
N GLY A 27 13.28 -7.69 -4.09
CA GLY A 27 12.93 -8.67 -3.06
C GLY A 27 11.55 -9.32 -3.18
N TYR A 28 10.84 -9.12 -4.29
CA TYR A 28 9.56 -9.79 -4.57
C TYR A 28 9.76 -11.13 -5.28
N GLU A 29 8.85 -12.07 -5.07
CA GLU A 29 8.71 -13.25 -5.94
C GLU A 29 7.80 -12.89 -7.11
N VAL A 30 8.20 -13.26 -8.33
CA VAL A 30 7.46 -12.90 -9.54
C VAL A 30 6.97 -14.13 -10.27
N VAL A 31 5.70 -14.13 -10.62
CA VAL A 31 5.08 -15.08 -11.54
C VAL A 31 4.63 -14.31 -12.77
N THR A 32 4.78 -14.87 -13.95
CA THR A 32 4.39 -14.22 -15.20
C THR A 32 3.23 -14.92 -15.88
N ALA A 33 2.43 -14.13 -16.61
CA ALA A 33 1.41 -14.60 -17.54
C ALA A 33 1.41 -13.68 -18.77
N THR A 34 1.08 -14.21 -19.94
CA THR A 34 1.09 -13.44 -21.20
C THR A 34 -0.26 -12.81 -21.53
N ASP A 35 -1.31 -13.19 -20.81
CA ASP A 35 -2.68 -12.71 -21.02
C ASP A 35 -3.56 -12.97 -19.79
N GLY A 36 -4.79 -12.45 -19.83
CA GLY A 36 -5.72 -12.58 -18.71
C GLY A 36 -6.19 -14.00 -18.43
N GLU A 37 -6.25 -14.91 -19.42
CA GLU A 37 -6.66 -16.30 -19.21
C GLU A 37 -5.58 -17.06 -18.44
N GLN A 38 -4.32 -16.90 -18.84
CA GLN A 38 -3.18 -17.46 -18.10
C GLN A 38 -3.08 -16.88 -16.70
N ALA A 39 -3.35 -15.57 -16.55
CA ALA A 39 -3.36 -14.92 -15.24
C ALA A 39 -4.38 -15.56 -14.29
N LEU A 40 -5.62 -15.80 -14.75
CA LEU A 40 -6.64 -16.49 -13.96
C LEU A 40 -6.22 -17.93 -13.61
N ALA A 41 -5.63 -18.66 -14.56
CA ALA A 41 -5.15 -20.00 -14.32
C ALA A 41 -4.00 -20.06 -13.29
N ARG A 42 -3.16 -19.01 -13.23
CA ARG A 42 -2.13 -18.86 -12.18
C ARG A 42 -2.74 -18.61 -10.82
N LEU A 43 -3.70 -17.70 -10.73
CA LEU A 43 -4.40 -17.37 -9.48
C LEU A 43 -5.19 -18.55 -8.87
N ASP A 44 -5.59 -19.51 -9.70
CA ASP A 44 -6.22 -20.75 -9.22
C ASP A 44 -5.23 -21.71 -8.57
N ARG A 45 -3.92 -21.55 -8.78
CA ARG A 45 -2.87 -22.46 -8.33
C ARG A 45 -1.90 -21.84 -7.34
N ASP A 46 -1.65 -20.54 -7.49
CA ASP A 46 -0.64 -19.78 -6.77
C ASP A 46 -1.29 -18.78 -5.83
N VAL A 47 -0.73 -18.63 -4.64
CA VAL A 47 -1.09 -17.50 -3.77
C VAL A 47 -0.38 -16.28 -4.32
N ILE A 48 -1.15 -15.29 -4.77
CA ILE A 48 -0.67 -14.03 -5.35
C ILE A 48 -1.10 -12.90 -4.43
N ASP A 49 -0.16 -12.01 -4.10
CA ASP A 49 -0.40 -10.87 -3.22
C ASP A 49 -0.76 -9.59 -4.01
N MET A 50 -0.35 -9.49 -5.30
CA MET A 50 -0.66 -8.37 -6.17
C MET A 50 -0.62 -8.78 -7.64
N VAL A 51 -1.44 -8.13 -8.45
CA VAL A 51 -1.40 -8.26 -9.92
C VAL A 51 -0.94 -6.95 -10.54
N LEU A 52 0.07 -7.03 -11.42
CA LEU A 52 0.51 -5.95 -12.29
C LEU A 52 0.14 -6.37 -13.72
N THR A 53 -0.81 -5.66 -14.36
CA THR A 53 -1.33 -6.08 -15.67
C THR A 53 -1.28 -4.97 -16.71
N ASP A 54 -0.89 -5.29 -17.95
CA ASP A 54 -1.18 -4.41 -19.07
C ASP A 54 -2.68 -4.37 -19.37
N VAL A 55 -3.13 -3.26 -19.96
CA VAL A 55 -4.49 -3.11 -20.48
C VAL A 55 -4.67 -3.84 -21.80
N GLN A 56 -3.66 -3.75 -22.70
CA GLN A 56 -3.76 -4.19 -24.09
C GLN A 56 -3.09 -5.54 -24.28
N MET A 57 -3.82 -6.61 -24.09
CA MET A 57 -3.35 -7.98 -24.32
C MET A 57 -4.39 -8.79 -25.08
N ARG A 58 -3.99 -9.94 -25.66
CA ARG A 58 -4.90 -10.90 -26.29
C ARG A 58 -4.55 -12.32 -25.84
N PRO A 59 -5.54 -13.24 -25.72
CA PRO A 59 -6.97 -13.11 -26.05
C PRO A 59 -7.81 -12.31 -25.03
N MET A 60 -7.46 -12.36 -23.71
CA MET A 60 -8.17 -11.60 -22.66
C MET A 60 -7.35 -10.35 -22.28
N ASP A 61 -7.96 -9.18 -22.45
CA ASP A 61 -7.36 -7.90 -22.08
C ASP A 61 -7.36 -7.65 -20.56
N GLY A 62 -6.57 -6.66 -20.11
CA GLY A 62 -6.44 -6.32 -18.70
C GLY A 62 -7.75 -5.81 -18.06
N ARG A 63 -8.66 -5.22 -18.84
CA ARG A 63 -9.98 -4.77 -18.32
C ARG A 63 -10.90 -5.94 -18.05
N ALA A 64 -10.92 -6.92 -18.96
CA ALA A 64 -11.68 -8.16 -18.77
C ALA A 64 -11.10 -8.95 -17.58
N LEU A 65 -9.76 -9.04 -17.47
CA LEU A 65 -9.09 -9.63 -16.33
C LEU A 65 -9.50 -8.92 -15.04
N LEU A 66 -9.44 -7.59 -14.96
CA LEU A 66 -9.78 -6.82 -13.78
C LEU A 66 -11.22 -7.06 -13.31
N ARG A 67 -12.20 -7.12 -14.25
CA ARG A 67 -13.59 -7.47 -13.92
C ARG A 67 -13.71 -8.87 -13.30
N ASN A 68 -13.01 -9.86 -13.86
CA ASN A 68 -12.99 -11.23 -13.33
C ASN A 68 -12.34 -11.26 -11.93
N LEU A 69 -11.25 -10.51 -11.73
CA LEU A 69 -10.58 -10.43 -10.45
C LEU A 69 -11.49 -9.83 -9.38
N ARG A 70 -12.22 -8.76 -9.68
CA ARG A 70 -13.16 -8.15 -8.73
C ARG A 70 -14.34 -9.04 -8.38
N ALA A 71 -14.76 -9.92 -9.28
CA ALA A 71 -15.82 -10.89 -9.01
C ALA A 71 -15.35 -12.03 -8.08
N ARG A 72 -14.07 -12.41 -8.11
CA ARG A 72 -13.52 -13.59 -7.41
C ARG A 72 -12.57 -13.23 -6.25
N PHE A 73 -11.81 -12.14 -6.38
CA PHE A 73 -10.73 -11.72 -5.48
C PHE A 73 -10.88 -10.23 -5.14
N HIS A 74 -11.86 -9.90 -4.30
CA HIS A 74 -12.27 -8.51 -4.04
C HIS A 74 -11.14 -7.64 -3.47
N GLU A 75 -10.26 -8.22 -2.63
CA GLU A 75 -9.20 -7.51 -1.91
C GLU A 75 -7.84 -7.55 -2.61
N LEU A 76 -7.66 -8.38 -3.65
CA LEU A 76 -6.39 -8.51 -4.35
C LEU A 76 -6.03 -7.19 -5.04
N PRO A 77 -4.93 -6.50 -4.67
CA PRO A 77 -4.55 -5.27 -5.34
C PRO A 77 -4.15 -5.53 -6.79
N VAL A 78 -4.70 -4.71 -7.70
CA VAL A 78 -4.42 -4.76 -9.13
C VAL A 78 -3.91 -3.40 -9.59
N LEU A 79 -2.65 -3.32 -10.00
CA LEU A 79 -2.04 -2.17 -10.63
C LEU A 79 -2.09 -2.35 -12.15
N VAL A 80 -2.65 -1.37 -12.85
CA VAL A 80 -2.87 -1.43 -14.29
C VAL A 80 -1.83 -0.60 -15.03
N MET A 81 -1.13 -1.20 -16.00
CA MET A 81 -0.22 -0.50 -16.92
C MET A 81 -0.96 -0.11 -18.19
N THR A 82 -0.72 1.10 -18.72
CA THR A 82 -1.38 1.59 -19.93
C THR A 82 -0.44 2.39 -20.83
N ALA A 83 -0.47 2.10 -22.14
CA ALA A 83 0.31 2.84 -23.14
C ALA A 83 -0.26 4.25 -23.43
N TYR A 84 -1.53 4.48 -23.10
CA TYR A 84 -2.18 5.77 -23.32
C TYR A 84 -2.59 6.32 -21.94
N GLY A 85 -1.74 7.18 -21.38
CA GLY A 85 -1.98 7.84 -20.09
C GLY A 85 -3.07 8.92 -20.16
N THR A 86 -4.19 8.67 -20.86
CA THR A 86 -5.31 9.61 -20.86
C THR A 86 -6.05 9.50 -19.53
N VAL A 87 -6.46 10.65 -19.00
CA VAL A 87 -7.22 10.73 -17.73
C VAL A 87 -8.45 9.80 -17.76
N GLU A 88 -9.09 9.67 -18.93
CA GLU A 88 -10.29 8.84 -19.12
C GLU A 88 -10.03 7.35 -18.89
N GLN A 89 -8.90 6.83 -19.39
CA GLN A 89 -8.55 5.40 -19.20
C GLN A 89 -8.11 5.10 -17.77
N ALA A 90 -7.41 6.03 -17.14
CA ALA A 90 -7.09 5.94 -15.72
C ALA A 90 -8.36 5.87 -14.88
N VAL A 91 -9.31 6.79 -15.11
CA VAL A 91 -10.62 6.84 -14.44
C VAL A 91 -11.41 5.55 -14.69
N GLU A 92 -11.37 4.99 -15.89
CA GLU A 92 -12.04 3.73 -16.21
C GLU A 92 -11.43 2.55 -15.44
N ALA A 93 -10.10 2.43 -15.38
CA ALA A 93 -9.42 1.39 -14.61
C ALA A 93 -9.77 1.48 -13.12
N MET A 94 -9.78 2.69 -12.56
CA MET A 94 -10.17 2.91 -11.15
C MET A 94 -11.63 2.56 -10.89
N LYS A 95 -12.55 2.88 -11.80
CA LYS A 95 -13.98 2.49 -11.72
C LYS A 95 -14.18 0.97 -11.79
N LEU A 96 -13.32 0.27 -12.51
CA LEU A 96 -13.33 -1.20 -12.59
C LEU A 96 -12.68 -1.85 -11.36
N GLY A 97 -12.11 -1.04 -10.44
CA GLY A 97 -11.58 -1.50 -9.18
C GLY A 97 -10.06 -1.68 -9.16
N ALA A 98 -9.29 -1.15 -10.12
CA ALA A 98 -7.85 -1.05 -9.98
C ALA A 98 -7.50 -0.22 -8.74
N VAL A 99 -6.40 -0.57 -8.05
CA VAL A 99 -5.92 0.23 -6.92
C VAL A 99 -5.16 1.47 -7.38
N ASP A 100 -4.51 1.38 -8.56
CA ASP A 100 -3.83 2.49 -9.22
C ASP A 100 -3.53 2.13 -10.69
N TYR A 101 -2.96 3.06 -11.43
CA TYR A 101 -2.48 2.84 -12.79
C TYR A 101 -1.06 3.37 -12.97
N LEU A 102 -0.35 2.87 -13.98
CA LEU A 102 1.00 3.28 -14.37
C LEU A 102 1.04 3.53 -15.88
N ALA A 103 1.32 4.79 -16.29
CA ALA A 103 1.36 5.16 -17.70
C ALA A 103 2.72 4.78 -18.32
N LYS A 104 2.72 4.01 -19.40
CA LYS A 104 3.92 3.68 -20.20
C LYS A 104 4.29 4.86 -21.11
N PRO A 105 5.58 5.28 -21.23
CA PRO A 105 6.72 4.75 -20.51
C PRO A 105 6.80 5.30 -19.08
N PHE A 106 7.28 4.49 -18.13
CA PHE A 106 7.44 4.85 -16.75
C PHE A 106 8.85 4.57 -16.24
N GLU A 107 9.27 5.27 -15.22
CA GLU A 107 10.53 5.04 -14.53
C GLU A 107 10.41 3.86 -13.54
N VAL A 108 11.53 3.17 -13.31
CA VAL A 108 11.59 2.07 -12.33
C VAL A 108 11.14 2.52 -10.94
N GLY A 109 11.52 3.75 -10.56
CA GLY A 109 11.15 4.35 -9.27
C GLY A 109 9.63 4.48 -9.09
N ASP A 110 8.90 4.89 -10.14
CA ASP A 110 7.44 5.03 -10.10
C ASP A 110 6.74 3.68 -9.93
N LEU A 111 7.24 2.65 -10.62
CA LEU A 111 6.75 1.28 -10.47
C LEU A 111 6.92 0.81 -9.03
N LEU A 112 8.15 0.88 -8.50
CA LEU A 112 8.46 0.39 -7.16
C LEU A 112 7.68 1.14 -6.09
N GLN A 113 7.59 2.45 -6.19
CA GLN A 113 6.81 3.27 -5.25
C GLN A 113 5.33 2.85 -5.22
N LYS A 114 4.72 2.58 -6.39
CA LYS A 114 3.33 2.10 -6.45
C LYS A 114 3.18 0.69 -5.92
N VAL A 115 4.11 -0.21 -6.25
CA VAL A 115 4.11 -1.58 -5.72
C VAL A 115 4.21 -1.55 -4.19
N GLU A 116 5.16 -0.81 -3.62
CA GLU A 116 5.35 -0.66 -2.18
C GLU A 116 4.11 -0.07 -1.49
N ARG A 117 3.44 0.85 -2.15
CA ARG A 117 2.23 1.50 -1.60
C ARG A 117 1.05 0.53 -1.41
N TYR A 118 0.86 -0.40 -2.35
CA TYR A 118 -0.31 -1.30 -2.37
C TYR A 118 0.02 -2.74 -2.00
N LEU A 119 1.28 -3.11 -2.08
CA LEU A 119 1.84 -4.33 -1.56
C LEU A 119 2.89 -3.94 -0.53
N PRO A 120 2.48 -3.49 0.66
CA PRO A 120 3.45 -3.22 1.68
C PRO A 120 4.26 -4.49 1.81
N HIS A 121 5.59 -4.35 1.71
CA HIS A 121 6.46 -5.48 2.00
C HIS A 121 5.90 -6.12 3.26
N ARG A 122 5.59 -7.41 3.21
CA ARG A 122 5.46 -8.20 4.42
C ARG A 122 6.87 -8.17 5.04
N TYR A 123 7.20 -7.02 5.61
CA TYR A 123 8.33 -6.93 6.51
C TYR A 123 8.12 -8.11 7.44
N HIS A 124 9.10 -8.99 7.49
CA HIS A 124 9.07 -10.23 8.25
C HIS A 124 8.07 -10.11 9.39
N GLU A 125 7.06 -10.98 9.44
CA GLU A 125 6.15 -11.06 10.58
C GLU A 125 6.91 -11.18 11.91
N ASP A 126 8.21 -11.48 11.83
CA ASP A 126 9.14 -11.47 12.96
C ASP A 126 9.59 -10.07 13.41
N GLY A 127 9.17 -8.97 12.73
CA GLY A 127 9.65 -7.63 13.08
C GLY A 127 11.18 -7.52 13.11
N ARG A 128 11.91 -8.26 12.27
CA ARG A 128 13.38 -8.19 12.25
C ARG A 128 13.83 -7.03 11.38
N MET A 129 14.35 -6.00 12.01
CA MET A 129 15.18 -5.01 11.32
C MET A 129 16.60 -5.57 11.17
N ILE A 130 17.17 -5.51 9.96
CA ILE A 130 18.58 -5.81 9.74
C ILE A 130 19.37 -4.61 10.28
N ALA A 131 20.15 -4.82 11.33
CA ALA A 131 20.95 -3.80 11.99
C ALA A 131 22.40 -4.25 11.98
N GLU A 132 23.16 -3.84 10.99
CA GLU A 132 24.62 -4.04 10.95
C GLU A 132 25.35 -2.89 11.65
N ASP A 133 24.80 -1.67 11.56
CA ASP A 133 25.36 -0.48 12.19
C ASP A 133 24.99 -0.38 13.69
N LEU A 134 25.94 0.10 14.52
CA LEU A 134 25.77 0.22 15.97
C LEU A 134 24.60 1.14 16.35
N ARG A 135 24.43 2.27 15.64
CA ARG A 135 23.34 3.22 15.88
C ARG A 135 21.97 2.61 15.60
N THR A 136 21.89 1.78 14.57
CA THR A 136 20.65 1.06 14.23
C THR A 136 20.32 0.03 15.30
N ARG A 137 21.31 -0.63 15.91
CA ARG A 137 21.12 -1.55 17.04
C ARG A 137 20.59 -0.83 18.28
N GLU A 138 21.16 0.30 18.63
CA GLU A 138 20.69 1.15 19.74
C GLU A 138 19.24 1.62 19.51
N LEU A 139 18.91 2.01 18.27
CA LEU A 139 17.54 2.39 17.88
C LEU A 139 16.56 1.22 18.05
N ILE A 140 16.94 0.00 17.66
CA ILE A 140 16.13 -1.20 17.83
C ILE A 140 15.92 -1.51 19.32
N GLU A 141 16.93 -1.38 20.16
CA GLU A 141 16.78 -1.57 21.61
C GLU A 141 15.81 -0.55 22.22
N LEU A 142 15.89 0.71 21.77
CA LEU A 142 14.94 1.75 22.16
C LEU A 142 13.53 1.42 21.69
N ALA A 143 13.36 1.01 20.43
CA ALA A 143 12.09 0.62 19.85
C ALA A 143 11.43 -0.55 20.60
N ASN A 144 12.21 -1.57 21.00
CA ASN A 144 11.70 -2.68 21.80
C ASN A 144 11.18 -2.22 23.19
N ARG A 145 11.88 -1.27 23.82
CA ARG A 145 11.43 -0.72 25.11
C ARG A 145 10.15 0.09 24.97
N VAL A 146 10.03 0.87 23.90
CA VAL A 146 8.86 1.68 23.60
C VAL A 146 7.67 0.81 23.23
N ALA A 147 7.87 -0.25 22.45
CA ALA A 147 6.85 -1.19 22.03
C ALA A 147 6.15 -1.89 23.23
N ALA A 148 6.84 -2.03 24.36
CA ALA A 148 6.27 -2.57 25.60
C ALA A 148 5.42 -1.54 26.40
N SER A 149 5.16 -0.36 25.84
CA SER A 149 4.36 0.70 26.48
C SER A 149 3.22 1.17 25.57
N ASP A 150 2.20 1.83 26.16
CA ASP A 150 1.12 2.49 25.43
C ASP A 150 1.43 3.97 25.07
N ALA A 151 2.71 4.37 25.15
CA ALA A 151 3.11 5.74 24.90
C ALA A 151 2.99 6.09 23.42
N THR A 152 2.57 7.31 23.12
CA THR A 152 2.66 7.89 21.77
C THR A 152 4.13 8.09 21.42
N VAL A 153 4.52 7.63 20.24
CA VAL A 153 5.91 7.67 19.75
C VAL A 153 6.04 8.67 18.61
N MET A 154 7.00 9.58 18.70
CA MET A 154 7.38 10.44 17.60
C MET A 154 8.65 9.91 16.94
N ILE A 155 8.59 9.66 15.63
CA ILE A 155 9.74 9.20 14.83
C ILE A 155 10.18 10.36 13.93
N GLY A 156 11.37 10.90 14.19
CA GLY A 156 11.98 11.97 13.38
C GLY A 156 13.08 11.42 12.47
N GLY A 157 13.18 11.98 11.26
CA GLY A 157 14.24 11.63 10.29
C GLY A 157 13.95 12.19 8.91
N GLU A 158 14.95 12.22 8.05
CA GLU A 158 14.83 12.65 6.65
C GLU A 158 13.89 11.73 5.88
N SER A 159 13.42 12.19 4.69
CA SER A 159 12.61 11.34 3.81
C SER A 159 13.41 10.11 3.36
N GLY A 160 12.76 8.95 3.27
CA GLY A 160 13.42 7.70 2.86
C GLY A 160 14.26 7.00 3.92
N THR A 161 14.37 7.51 5.15
CA THR A 161 15.18 6.89 6.23
C THR A 161 14.52 5.68 6.90
N GLY A 162 13.36 5.23 6.43
CA GLY A 162 12.68 4.06 6.99
C GLY A 162 11.82 4.33 8.23
N LYS A 163 11.29 5.54 8.40
CA LYS A 163 10.40 5.88 9.53
C LYS A 163 9.20 4.94 9.65
N GLU A 164 8.54 4.61 8.53
CA GLU A 164 7.42 3.68 8.52
C GLU A 164 7.84 2.26 8.90
N VAL A 165 9.04 1.82 8.46
CA VAL A 165 9.62 0.52 8.84
C VAL A 165 9.76 0.41 10.35
N LEU A 166 10.31 1.46 10.97
CA LEU A 166 10.47 1.52 12.42
C LEU A 166 9.12 1.53 13.15
N ALA A 167 8.13 2.26 12.61
CA ALA A 167 6.78 2.28 13.20
C ALA A 167 6.11 0.90 13.15
N ARG A 168 6.22 0.19 12.02
CA ARG A 168 5.74 -1.19 11.88
C ARG A 168 6.48 -2.16 12.80
N TYR A 169 7.81 -2.00 12.93
CA TYR A 169 8.60 -2.78 13.86
C TYR A 169 8.10 -2.63 15.29
N ILE A 170 7.84 -1.40 15.74
CA ILE A 170 7.30 -1.11 17.08
C ILE A 170 5.92 -1.76 17.24
N HIS A 171 5.04 -1.64 16.24
CA HIS A 171 3.72 -2.29 16.26
C HIS A 171 3.83 -3.81 16.44
N CYS A 172 4.63 -4.49 15.61
CA CYS A 172 4.80 -5.95 15.66
C CYS A 172 5.41 -6.45 16.98
N ARG A 173 6.07 -5.57 17.76
CA ARG A 173 6.65 -5.89 19.06
C ARG A 173 5.78 -5.43 20.24
N SER A 174 4.68 -4.74 19.97
CA SER A 174 3.79 -4.19 20.99
C SER A 174 2.73 -5.23 21.44
N TYR A 175 2.04 -4.93 22.53
CA TYR A 175 0.86 -5.69 22.96
C TYR A 175 -0.33 -5.60 21.99
N ARG A 176 -0.21 -4.78 20.94
CA ARG A 176 -1.22 -4.55 19.91
C ARG A 176 -0.86 -5.15 18.55
N ALA A 177 0.16 -6.04 18.53
CA ALA A 177 0.66 -6.66 17.31
C ALA A 177 -0.41 -7.42 16.50
N ASP A 178 -1.40 -7.99 17.18
CA ASP A 178 -2.53 -8.67 16.56
C ASP A 178 -3.64 -7.71 16.08
N GLY A 179 -3.54 -6.43 16.44
CA GLY A 179 -4.49 -5.40 16.01
C GLY A 179 -4.17 -4.80 14.65
N ALA A 180 -5.05 -3.94 14.15
CA ALA A 180 -4.84 -3.28 12.87
C ALA A 180 -3.66 -2.28 12.93
N PHE A 181 -2.78 -2.29 11.92
CA PHE A 181 -1.83 -1.21 11.66
C PHE A 181 -2.38 -0.32 10.55
N VAL A 182 -2.80 0.89 10.92
CA VAL A 182 -3.39 1.86 10.00
C VAL A 182 -2.39 2.98 9.76
N ALA A 183 -1.92 3.14 8.53
CA ALA A 183 -1.00 4.22 8.15
C ALA A 183 -1.70 5.28 7.30
N ILE A 184 -1.40 6.54 7.56
CA ILE A 184 -1.89 7.69 6.78
C ILE A 184 -0.72 8.63 6.52
N ASN A 185 -0.54 9.02 5.26
CA ASN A 185 0.31 10.15 4.90
C ASN A 185 -0.55 11.41 4.90
N CYS A 186 -0.29 12.31 5.87
CA CYS A 186 -1.07 13.54 6.04
C CYS A 186 -0.85 14.55 4.91
N ALA A 187 0.33 14.55 4.25
CA ALA A 187 0.59 15.42 3.11
C ALA A 187 -0.14 15.01 1.83
N ALA A 188 -0.53 13.73 1.72
CA ALA A 188 -1.22 13.21 0.53
C ALA A 188 -2.73 13.57 0.51
N ILE A 189 -3.29 14.08 1.62
CA ILE A 189 -4.72 14.34 1.78
C ILE A 189 -4.94 15.84 1.91
N PRO A 190 -5.82 16.45 1.10
CA PRO A 190 -6.16 17.86 1.26
C PRO A 190 -6.69 18.18 2.67
N ASP A 191 -6.28 19.31 3.25
CA ASP A 191 -6.59 19.71 4.63
C ASP A 191 -8.09 19.66 4.96
N ASN A 192 -8.94 20.06 4.02
CA ASN A 192 -10.40 20.07 4.17
C ASN A 192 -11.01 18.66 4.21
N MET A 193 -10.28 17.63 3.80
CA MET A 193 -10.72 16.23 3.82
C MET A 193 -10.05 15.43 4.94
N LEU A 194 -8.89 15.88 5.42
CA LEU A 194 -8.09 15.15 6.41
C LEU A 194 -8.87 14.94 7.71
N GLU A 195 -9.66 15.91 8.17
CA GLU A 195 -10.52 15.78 9.34
C GLU A 195 -11.55 14.64 9.16
N ALA A 196 -12.22 14.61 8.01
CA ALA A 196 -13.21 13.59 7.70
C ALA A 196 -12.58 12.19 7.57
N VAL A 197 -11.36 12.11 7.07
CA VAL A 197 -10.61 10.83 6.96
C VAL A 197 -10.18 10.35 8.35
N LEU A 198 -9.66 11.23 9.20
CA LEU A 198 -9.16 10.86 10.52
C LEU A 198 -10.28 10.47 11.48
N PHE A 199 -11.32 11.31 11.59
CA PHE A 199 -12.39 11.15 12.59
C PHE A 199 -13.66 10.51 12.05
N GLY A 200 -13.75 10.35 10.71
CA GLY A 200 -14.96 9.85 10.07
C GLY A 200 -16.04 10.93 9.91
N TYR A 201 -17.15 10.57 9.32
CA TYR A 201 -18.29 11.46 9.11
C TYR A 201 -19.60 10.72 9.04
N GLU A 202 -20.68 11.39 9.42
CA GLU A 202 -22.03 10.89 9.26
C GLU A 202 -22.60 11.23 7.87
N LYS A 203 -23.62 10.49 7.46
CA LYS A 203 -24.35 10.77 6.22
C LYS A 203 -24.87 12.21 6.24
N GLY A 204 -24.53 12.98 5.20
CA GLY A 204 -24.98 14.36 5.04
C GLY A 204 -24.06 15.40 5.68
N ALA A 205 -22.90 15.03 6.24
CA ALA A 205 -21.97 15.95 6.87
C ALA A 205 -21.40 17.01 5.90
N PHE A 206 -21.32 16.69 4.59
CA PHE A 206 -20.91 17.61 3.51
C PHE A 206 -21.52 17.18 2.18
N THR A 207 -21.43 18.05 1.16
CA THR A 207 -21.87 17.75 -0.22
C THR A 207 -21.09 16.57 -0.78
N GLY A 208 -21.74 15.41 -0.91
CA GLY A 208 -21.13 14.15 -1.35
C GLY A 208 -21.06 13.06 -0.28
N ALA A 209 -21.37 13.33 0.97
CA ALA A 209 -21.45 12.34 2.05
C ALA A 209 -22.74 11.50 1.94
N VAL A 210 -22.76 10.55 0.99
CA VAL A 210 -23.93 9.70 0.71
C VAL A 210 -24.14 8.65 1.80
N ARG A 211 -23.06 8.23 2.49
CA ARG A 211 -23.05 7.24 3.58
C ARG A 211 -22.16 7.74 4.72
N ALA A 212 -22.39 7.25 5.92
CA ALA A 212 -21.46 7.41 7.02
C ALA A 212 -20.16 6.63 6.74
N SER A 213 -19.02 7.11 7.21
CA SER A 213 -17.72 6.43 7.08
C SER A 213 -16.99 6.49 8.40
N ALA A 214 -16.51 5.35 8.88
CA ALA A 214 -15.67 5.25 10.06
C ALA A 214 -14.32 5.95 9.80
N GLY A 215 -13.86 6.72 10.78
CA GLY A 215 -12.57 7.39 10.73
C GLY A 215 -11.40 6.42 10.93
N LYS A 216 -10.21 6.90 10.61
CA LYS A 216 -8.98 6.11 10.76
C LYS A 216 -8.64 5.83 12.22
N PHE A 217 -8.98 6.73 13.14
CA PHE A 217 -8.87 6.47 14.58
C PHE A 217 -9.75 5.28 15.01
N GLU A 218 -10.98 5.23 14.52
CA GLU A 218 -11.89 4.11 14.81
C GLU A 218 -11.39 2.80 14.18
N GLN A 219 -10.90 2.85 12.94
CA GLN A 219 -10.32 1.69 12.24
C GLN A 219 -9.06 1.14 12.93
N ALA A 220 -8.29 2.00 13.60
CA ALA A 220 -7.08 1.62 14.35
C ALA A 220 -7.36 1.20 15.80
N GLN A 221 -8.61 1.16 16.22
CA GLN A 221 -8.96 0.85 17.61
C GLN A 221 -8.46 -0.54 18.01
N GLY A 222 -7.74 -0.61 19.13
CA GLY A 222 -7.08 -1.84 19.58
C GLY A 222 -5.78 -2.18 18.83
N GLY A 223 -5.41 -1.38 17.84
CA GLY A 223 -4.21 -1.52 17.02
C GLY A 223 -3.27 -0.32 17.13
N THR A 224 -2.70 0.09 16.01
CA THR A 224 -1.75 1.22 15.91
C THR A 224 -2.13 2.13 14.74
N LEU A 225 -2.17 3.44 14.98
CA LEU A 225 -2.30 4.46 13.94
C LEU A 225 -0.95 5.13 13.72
N LEU A 226 -0.47 5.12 12.47
CA LEU A 226 0.70 5.89 12.02
C LEU A 226 0.22 7.13 11.25
N LEU A 227 0.60 8.30 11.73
CA LEU A 227 0.44 9.57 11.03
C LEU A 227 1.79 9.97 10.46
N ASP A 228 2.00 9.74 9.17
CA ASP A 228 3.23 10.16 8.48
C ASP A 228 3.10 11.61 7.99
N GLU A 229 4.24 12.31 7.93
CA GLU A 229 4.33 13.73 7.56
C GLU A 229 3.38 14.65 8.35
N ILE A 230 3.28 14.39 9.66
CA ILE A 230 2.39 15.13 10.57
C ILE A 230 2.68 16.64 10.62
N SER A 231 3.89 17.07 10.22
CA SER A 231 4.28 18.47 10.09
C SER A 231 3.44 19.25 9.06
N GLU A 232 2.93 18.56 8.06
CA GLU A 232 2.08 19.15 7.00
C GLU A 232 0.64 19.35 7.46
N MET A 233 0.26 18.79 8.62
CA MET A 233 -1.07 18.96 9.18
C MET A 233 -1.26 20.35 9.75
N SER A 234 -2.40 21.00 9.45
CA SER A 234 -2.74 22.32 9.99
C SER A 234 -2.80 22.30 11.52
N LEU A 235 -2.37 23.41 12.15
CA LEU A 235 -2.35 23.54 13.63
C LEU A 235 -3.74 23.34 14.27
N SER A 236 -4.81 23.67 13.54
CA SER A 236 -6.18 23.47 14.01
C SER A 236 -6.56 21.99 14.13
N LEU A 237 -6.05 21.13 13.24
CA LEU A 237 -6.25 19.68 13.28
C LEU A 237 -5.38 19.00 14.35
N GLN A 238 -4.13 19.47 14.50
CA GLN A 238 -3.24 18.98 15.56
C GLN A 238 -3.82 19.24 16.97
N ALA A 239 -4.59 20.32 17.15
CA ALA A 239 -5.22 20.63 18.42
C ALA A 239 -6.42 19.73 18.76
N LYS A 240 -7.12 19.18 17.74
CA LYS A 240 -8.26 18.27 17.92
C LYS A 240 -7.82 16.87 18.33
N ASP A 241 -6.69 16.40 17.84
CA ASP A 241 -6.09 15.10 18.19
C ASP A 241 -5.81 14.97 19.72
N ARG A 242 -5.50 16.09 20.40
CA ARG A 242 -5.26 16.09 21.85
C ARG A 242 -6.50 15.89 22.73
N LYS A 243 -7.70 15.86 22.14
CA LYS A 243 -8.97 15.74 22.88
C LYS A 243 -9.71 14.43 22.60
N SER A 244 -9.17 13.59 21.72
CA SER A 244 -9.65 12.24 21.40
C SER A 244 -8.92 11.20 22.22
#